data_fe44545ce5c5081f730ff6d8478fd3e5
#
_entry.id   fe44545ce5c5081f730ff6d8478fd3e5
#
_cell.length_a   1.000
_cell.length_b   1.000
_cell.length_c   1.000
_cell.angle_alpha   90.00
_cell.angle_beta   90.00
_cell.angle_gamma   90.00
#
_symmetry.space_group_name_H-M   'P 1'
#
loop_
_entity.id
_entity.type
_entity.pdbx_description
1 polymer ?
#
loop_
_entity_poly.entity_id
_entity_poly.type
_entity_poly.pdbx_seq_one_letter_code
_entity_poly.pdbx_strand_id
1 'polypeptide(L)'
;MLKDNVAIIGLGLGGETVGLEFQKRNYPTYLINGSAQDNKTLSGAKNLMILEGYDGLAGDRSLALNALKQNKDIIIQLGEIKQKIILCIASGGGSTGSGTIPYICDLVIRPDNIVVPILLMPRADEPIQKRL
;
A
#
# COMPACT_ATOMS: atom_id res chain seq x y z
N MET A 1 -18.11 -11.42 -10.72
CA MET A 1 -17.02 -12.32 -10.35
C MET A 1 -16.25 -11.72 -9.17
N LEU A 2 -15.56 -12.53 -8.42
CA LEU A 2 -14.87 -12.07 -7.21
C LEU A 2 -13.92 -10.89 -7.49
N LYS A 3 -13.12 -11.00 -8.55
CA LYS A 3 -12.14 -9.96 -8.90
C LYS A 3 -12.77 -8.62 -9.29
N ASP A 4 -14.05 -8.59 -9.61
CA ASP A 4 -14.74 -7.34 -9.90
C ASP A 4 -15.20 -6.63 -8.63
N ASN A 5 -15.24 -7.34 -7.49
CA ASN A 5 -15.70 -6.81 -6.22
C ASN A 5 -14.58 -6.62 -5.19
N VAL A 6 -13.35 -6.97 -5.52
CA VAL A 6 -12.20 -6.87 -4.61
C VAL A 6 -11.16 -5.95 -5.20
N ALA A 7 -10.79 -4.91 -4.47
CA ALA A 7 -9.66 -4.03 -4.82
C ALA A 7 -8.50 -4.30 -3.87
N ILE A 8 -7.28 -4.16 -4.38
CA ILE A 8 -6.06 -4.39 -3.62
C ILE A 8 -5.31 -3.07 -3.55
N ILE A 9 -4.87 -2.69 -2.35
CA ILE A 9 -3.95 -1.57 -2.15
C ILE A 9 -2.67 -2.15 -1.57
N GLY A 10 -1.59 -2.08 -2.33
CA GLY A 10 -0.28 -2.56 -1.89
C GLY A 10 0.60 -1.38 -1.48
N LEU A 11 1.07 -1.38 -0.23
CA LEU A 11 1.77 -0.27 0.39
C LEU A 11 3.21 -0.65 0.70
N GLY A 12 4.15 0.14 0.22
CA GLY A 12 5.56 -0.14 0.38
C GLY A 12 6.01 -1.33 -0.44
N LEU A 13 7.30 -1.68 -0.38
CA LEU A 13 7.85 -2.74 -1.23
C LEU A 13 7.19 -4.10 -0.95
N GLY A 14 7.01 -4.46 0.32
CA GLY A 14 6.38 -5.73 0.66
C GLY A 14 4.94 -5.83 0.20
N GLY A 15 4.14 -4.79 0.45
CA GLY A 15 2.75 -4.74 0.01
C GLY A 15 2.62 -4.69 -1.50
N GLU A 16 3.51 -3.96 -2.17
CA GLU A 16 3.52 -3.87 -3.63
C GLU A 16 3.86 -5.21 -4.27
N THR A 17 4.81 -5.95 -3.70
CA THR A 17 5.21 -7.25 -4.22
C THR A 17 4.03 -8.23 -4.20
N VAL A 18 3.29 -8.27 -3.11
CA VAL A 18 2.09 -9.11 -3.01
C VAL A 18 0.98 -8.56 -3.92
N GLY A 19 0.78 -7.25 -3.91
CA GLY A 19 -0.24 -6.61 -4.75
C GLY A 19 -0.03 -6.88 -6.24
N LEU A 20 1.22 -6.91 -6.68
CA LEU A 20 1.53 -7.21 -8.08
C LEU A 20 1.04 -8.60 -8.49
N GLU A 21 1.09 -9.58 -7.60
CA GLU A 21 0.56 -10.91 -7.89
C GLU A 21 -0.96 -10.88 -8.11
N PHE A 22 -1.68 -10.07 -7.33
CA PHE A 22 -3.11 -9.87 -7.57
C PHE A 22 -3.36 -9.16 -8.89
N GLN A 23 -2.53 -8.17 -9.22
CA GLN A 23 -2.67 -7.43 -10.47
C GLN A 23 -2.48 -8.36 -11.69
N LYS A 24 -1.53 -9.28 -11.61
CA LYS A 24 -1.31 -10.26 -12.67
C LYS A 24 -2.51 -11.18 -12.87
N ARG A 25 -3.36 -11.33 -11.85
CA ARG A 25 -4.59 -12.12 -11.90
C ARG A 25 -5.81 -11.26 -12.20
N ASN A 26 -5.59 -10.03 -12.67
CA ASN A 26 -6.63 -9.09 -13.11
C ASN A 26 -7.52 -8.54 -12.00
N TYR A 27 -7.02 -8.49 -10.76
CA TYR A 27 -7.69 -7.74 -9.70
C TYR A 27 -7.38 -6.25 -9.83
N PRO A 28 -8.36 -5.37 -9.62
CA PRO A 28 -8.08 -3.92 -9.51
C PRO A 28 -7.06 -3.69 -8.39
N THR A 29 -5.90 -3.12 -8.73
CA THR A 29 -4.77 -3.02 -7.79
C THR A 29 -4.16 -1.64 -7.87
N TYR A 30 -3.86 -1.06 -6.69
CA TYR A 30 -3.22 0.24 -6.53
C TYR A 30 -1.96 0.04 -5.72
N LEU A 31 -0.81 0.44 -6.27
CA LEU A 31 0.49 0.22 -5.65
C LEU A 31 1.09 1.57 -5.25
N ILE A 32 1.49 1.72 -3.99
CA ILE A 32 1.96 3.00 -3.45
C ILE A 32 3.30 2.80 -2.75
N ASN A 33 4.32 3.56 -3.15
CA ASN A 33 5.62 3.56 -2.50
C ASN A 33 6.28 4.93 -2.62
N GLY A 34 7.17 5.23 -1.67
CA GLY A 34 7.96 6.45 -1.68
C GLY A 34 9.36 6.29 -2.27
N SER A 35 9.80 5.05 -2.48
CA SER A 35 11.15 4.78 -2.97
C SER A 35 11.16 4.57 -4.48
N ALA A 36 11.83 5.45 -5.21
CA ALA A 36 11.99 5.29 -6.66
C ALA A 36 12.81 4.05 -7.01
N GLN A 37 13.78 3.69 -6.16
CA GLN A 37 14.60 2.50 -6.39
C GLN A 37 13.79 1.23 -6.20
N ASP A 38 12.97 1.16 -5.17
CA ASP A 38 12.08 0.01 -4.96
C ASP A 38 11.10 -0.14 -6.12
N ASN A 39 10.58 0.97 -6.62
CA ASN A 39 9.63 0.96 -7.74
C ASN A 39 10.26 0.38 -9.01
N LYS A 40 11.56 0.59 -9.23
CA LYS A 40 12.25 0.05 -10.39
C LYS A 40 12.31 -1.47 -10.41
N THR A 41 12.18 -2.12 -9.26
CA THR A 41 12.22 -3.58 -9.18
C THR A 41 10.87 -4.24 -9.49
N LEU A 42 9.80 -3.45 -9.62
CA LEU A 42 8.45 -3.94 -9.87
C LEU A 42 8.12 -3.88 -11.37
N SER A 43 8.80 -4.71 -12.15
CA SER A 43 8.59 -4.78 -13.59
C SER A 43 7.15 -5.19 -13.93
N GLY A 44 6.52 -4.46 -14.84
CA GLY A 44 5.16 -4.75 -15.27
C GLY A 44 4.06 -4.21 -14.37
N ALA A 45 4.41 -3.49 -13.29
CA ALA A 45 3.41 -2.91 -12.41
C ALA A 45 2.61 -1.81 -13.12
N LYS A 46 1.30 -1.80 -12.89
CA LYS A 46 0.38 -0.77 -13.37
C LYS A 46 -0.21 -0.03 -12.17
N ASN A 47 -0.65 1.21 -12.39
CA ASN A 47 -1.21 2.05 -11.32
C ASN A 47 -0.24 2.21 -10.15
N LEU A 48 1.06 2.33 -10.46
CA LEU A 48 2.08 2.55 -9.45
C LEU A 48 2.11 4.04 -9.10
N MET A 49 1.86 4.34 -7.82
CA MET A 49 1.83 5.71 -7.32
C MET A 49 3.05 5.96 -6.44
N ILE A 50 3.75 7.07 -6.70
CA ILE A 50 4.95 7.44 -5.95
C ILE A 50 4.62 8.59 -5.02
N LEU A 51 4.96 8.46 -3.74
CA LEU A 51 4.78 9.52 -2.76
C LEU A 51 5.85 10.59 -2.98
N GLU A 52 5.47 11.68 -3.62
CA GLU A 52 6.38 12.79 -3.87
C GLU A 52 6.85 13.43 -2.56
N GLY A 53 8.12 13.85 -2.53
CA GLY A 53 8.70 14.48 -1.35
C GLY A 53 9.11 13.50 -0.27
N TYR A 54 8.97 12.20 -0.50
CA TYR A 54 9.36 11.15 0.43
C TYR A 54 10.30 10.18 -0.28
N ASP A 55 11.50 10.03 0.20
CA ASP A 55 12.53 9.21 -0.46
C ASP A 55 12.77 7.88 0.26
N GLY A 56 11.76 7.34 0.90
CA GLY A 56 11.83 6.02 1.48
C GLY A 56 12.79 5.91 2.66
N LEU A 57 12.88 6.94 3.51
CA LEU A 57 13.73 6.90 4.70
C LEU A 57 13.28 5.77 5.60
N ALA A 58 14.08 4.73 5.67
CA ALA A 58 13.73 3.50 6.37
C ALA A 58 13.36 3.76 7.83
N GLY A 59 12.20 3.24 8.22
CA GLY A 59 11.75 3.27 9.60
C GLY A 59 11.01 4.52 10.03
N ASP A 60 10.94 5.59 9.22
CA ASP A 60 10.25 6.80 9.64
C ASP A 60 8.81 6.81 9.11
N ARG A 61 7.89 6.32 9.96
CA ARG A 61 6.48 6.23 9.63
C ARG A 61 5.81 7.59 9.52
N SER A 62 6.28 8.57 10.30
CA SER A 62 5.70 9.92 10.28
C SER A 62 5.95 10.61 8.95
N LEU A 63 7.13 10.44 8.36
CA LEU A 63 7.44 11.01 7.05
C LEU A 63 6.58 10.39 5.96
N ALA A 64 6.36 9.08 6.00
CA ALA A 64 5.50 8.41 5.03
C ALA A 64 4.07 8.94 5.09
N LEU A 65 3.53 9.07 6.29
CA LEU A 65 2.17 9.58 6.48
C LEU A 65 2.03 11.02 6.01
N ASN A 66 3.01 11.87 6.33
CA ASN A 66 2.99 13.26 5.90
C ASN A 66 3.07 13.38 4.38
N ALA A 67 3.92 12.57 3.76
CA ALA A 67 4.03 12.55 2.30
C ALA A 67 2.70 12.13 1.66
N LEU A 68 2.02 11.14 2.20
CA LEU A 68 0.73 10.72 1.69
C LEU A 68 -0.31 11.83 1.80
N LYS A 69 -0.38 12.52 2.93
CA LYS A 69 -1.34 13.60 3.13
C LYS A 69 -1.12 14.77 2.17
N GLN A 70 0.10 14.96 1.68
CA GLN A 70 0.43 16.01 0.73
C GLN A 70 0.20 15.61 -0.72
N ASN A 71 0.07 14.32 -1.01
CA ASN A 71 -0.14 13.81 -2.37
C ASN A 71 -1.64 13.67 -2.66
N LYS A 72 -2.28 14.81 -2.96
CA LYS A 72 -3.74 14.87 -3.14
C LYS A 72 -4.27 13.99 -4.25
N ASP A 73 -3.50 13.81 -5.33
CA ASP A 73 -3.91 12.98 -6.46
C ASP A 73 -4.09 11.53 -6.02
N ILE A 74 -3.18 11.02 -5.19
CA ILE A 74 -3.28 9.66 -4.64
C ILE A 74 -4.53 9.54 -3.77
N ILE A 75 -4.77 10.52 -2.92
CA ILE A 75 -5.95 10.53 -2.03
C ILE A 75 -7.24 10.50 -2.85
N ILE A 76 -7.31 11.28 -3.92
CA ILE A 76 -8.48 11.32 -4.79
C ILE A 76 -8.70 9.97 -5.46
N GLN A 77 -7.65 9.36 -6.00
CA GLN A 77 -7.76 8.07 -6.67
C GLN A 77 -8.23 6.97 -5.72
N LEU A 78 -7.68 6.93 -4.51
CA LEU A 78 -8.10 5.95 -3.51
C LEU A 78 -9.54 6.15 -3.07
N GLY A 79 -9.98 7.40 -2.96
CA GLY A 79 -11.35 7.72 -2.60
C GLY A 79 -12.38 7.33 -3.66
N GLU A 80 -11.94 7.07 -4.88
CA GLU A 80 -12.81 6.67 -5.99
C GLU A 80 -12.95 5.15 -6.14
N ILE A 81 -12.30 4.35 -5.30
CA ILE A 81 -12.41 2.90 -5.33
C ILE A 81 -13.85 2.49 -5.01
N LYS A 82 -14.45 1.71 -5.90
CA LYS A 82 -15.88 1.34 -5.82
C LYS A 82 -16.12 -0.10 -5.38
N GLN A 83 -15.09 -0.92 -5.33
CA GLN A 83 -15.22 -2.32 -4.97
C GLN A 83 -15.74 -2.46 -3.53
N LYS A 84 -16.48 -3.53 -3.28
CA LYS A 84 -17.11 -3.78 -1.98
C LYS A 84 -16.13 -4.30 -0.93
N ILE A 85 -15.04 -4.92 -1.37
CA ILE A 85 -14.00 -5.44 -0.48
C ILE A 85 -12.68 -4.80 -0.88
N ILE A 86 -12.00 -4.19 0.07
CA ILE A 86 -10.70 -3.53 -0.18
C ILE A 86 -9.67 -4.13 0.76
N LEU A 87 -8.63 -4.74 0.19
CA LEU A 87 -7.53 -5.32 0.96
C LEU A 87 -6.36 -4.34 0.95
N CYS A 88 -5.95 -3.86 2.13
CA CYS A 88 -4.80 -2.97 2.28
C CYS A 88 -3.62 -3.79 2.81
N ILE A 89 -2.63 -4.04 1.96
CA ILE A 89 -1.53 -4.94 2.26
C ILE A 89 -0.24 -4.14 2.48
N ALA A 90 0.41 -4.35 3.61
CA ALA A 90 1.65 -3.67 3.95
C ALA A 90 2.57 -4.60 4.74
N SER A 91 3.88 -4.33 4.68
CA SER A 91 4.84 -4.99 5.55
C SER A 91 4.93 -4.25 6.88
N GLY A 92 4.87 -4.96 7.98
CA GLY A 92 4.98 -4.37 9.30
C GLY A 92 6.34 -3.76 9.60
N GLY A 93 7.39 -4.21 8.91
CA GLY A 93 8.73 -3.66 9.05
C GLY A 93 9.07 -2.49 8.15
N GLY A 94 8.18 -2.14 7.21
CA GLY A 94 8.40 -1.04 6.27
C GLY A 94 7.84 0.28 6.75
N SER A 95 8.48 1.40 6.37
CA SER A 95 8.03 2.72 6.78
C SER A 95 6.78 3.19 6.01
N THR A 96 6.76 2.99 4.70
CA THR A 96 5.65 3.47 3.87
C THR A 96 4.35 2.76 4.23
N GLY A 97 4.37 1.43 4.26
CA GLY A 97 3.15 0.66 4.51
C GLY A 97 2.64 0.81 5.92
N SER A 98 3.49 0.51 6.92
CA SER A 98 3.06 0.52 8.31
C SER A 98 2.71 1.92 8.82
N GLY A 99 3.31 2.96 8.25
CA GLY A 99 3.01 4.33 8.61
C GLY A 99 1.72 4.88 8.04
N THR A 100 1.25 4.33 6.90
CA THR A 100 0.12 4.89 6.17
C THR A 100 -1.14 4.05 6.25
N ILE A 101 -1.05 2.77 6.66
CA ILE A 101 -2.18 1.86 6.56
C ILE A 101 -3.43 2.32 7.33
N PRO A 102 -3.33 2.83 8.58
CA PRO A 102 -4.54 3.31 9.26
C PRO A 102 -5.21 4.45 8.53
N TYR A 103 -4.44 5.40 8.03
CA TYR A 103 -4.97 6.55 7.31
C TYR A 103 -5.66 6.11 6.02
N ILE A 104 -5.06 5.19 5.28
CA ILE A 104 -5.63 4.70 4.02
C ILE A 104 -6.92 3.91 4.29
N CYS A 105 -6.95 3.09 5.31
CA CYS A 105 -8.17 2.37 5.69
C CYS A 105 -9.31 3.34 6.00
N ASP A 106 -9.04 4.39 6.77
CA ASP A 106 -10.05 5.42 7.07
C ASP A 106 -10.49 6.17 5.82
N LEU A 107 -9.58 6.39 4.88
CA LEU A 107 -9.88 7.11 3.66
C LEU A 107 -10.84 6.35 2.74
N VAL A 108 -10.69 5.03 2.68
CA VAL A 108 -11.45 4.20 1.73
C VAL A 108 -12.69 3.53 2.33
N ILE A 109 -12.83 3.55 3.66
CA ILE A 109 -13.96 2.88 4.30
C ILE A 109 -15.27 3.65 4.06
N ARG A 110 -16.33 2.88 3.77
CA ARG A 110 -17.69 3.40 3.55
C ARG A 110 -18.69 2.46 4.22
N PRO A 111 -19.94 2.91 4.44
CA PRO A 111 -20.94 2.06 5.07
C PRO A 111 -21.25 0.76 4.33
N ASP A 112 -21.04 0.72 3.03
CA ASP A 112 -21.40 -0.42 2.18
C ASP A 112 -20.21 -1.26 1.73
N ASN A 113 -19.00 -1.00 2.24
CA ASN A 113 -17.83 -1.80 1.89
C ASN A 113 -17.16 -2.42 3.12
N ILE A 114 -16.21 -3.32 2.86
CA ILE A 114 -15.39 -3.96 3.90
C ILE A 114 -13.94 -3.66 3.59
N VAL A 115 -13.21 -3.08 4.54
CA VAL A 115 -11.80 -2.78 4.40
C VAL A 115 -11.01 -3.69 5.35
N VAL A 116 -10.09 -4.47 4.79
CA VAL A 116 -9.30 -5.44 5.55
C VAL A 116 -7.82 -5.05 5.48
N PRO A 117 -7.23 -4.60 6.58
CA PRO A 117 -5.77 -4.39 6.62
C PRO A 117 -5.05 -5.73 6.78
N ILE A 118 -3.99 -5.92 6.02
CA ILE A 118 -3.16 -7.12 6.07
C ILE A 118 -1.73 -6.69 6.29
N LEU A 119 -1.15 -7.06 7.43
CA LEU A 119 0.24 -6.77 7.75
C LEU A 119 1.08 -8.02 7.56
N LEU A 120 2.09 -7.93 6.68
CA LEU A 120 3.04 -8.99 6.46
C LEU A 120 4.12 -8.85 7.52
N MET A 121 4.15 -9.76 8.47
CA MET A 121 5.08 -9.68 9.58
C MET A 121 6.46 -10.20 9.19
N PRO A 122 7.55 -9.59 9.67
CA PRO A 122 8.89 -10.11 9.44
C PRO A 122 9.05 -11.50 10.04
N ARG A 123 9.87 -12.35 9.39
CA ARG A 123 10.17 -13.68 9.93
C ARG A 123 11.05 -13.56 11.17
N ALA A 124 11.05 -14.61 11.99
CA ALA A 124 11.80 -14.62 13.25
C ALA A 124 13.31 -14.48 13.04
N ASP A 125 13.84 -14.86 11.88
CA ASP A 125 15.25 -14.76 11.54
C ASP A 125 15.67 -13.41 10.95
N GLU A 126 14.74 -12.47 10.81
CA GLU A 126 15.05 -11.13 10.30
C GLU A 126 15.58 -10.24 11.44
N PRO A 127 16.35 -9.18 11.09
CA PRO A 127 16.84 -8.24 12.10
C PRO A 127 15.71 -7.65 12.94
N ILE A 128 16.01 -7.42 14.23
CA ILE A 128 15.01 -6.92 15.18
C ILE A 128 14.39 -5.58 14.71
N GLN A 129 15.19 -4.68 14.15
CA GLN A 129 14.69 -3.40 13.69
C GLN A 129 13.64 -3.50 12.59
N LYS A 130 13.59 -4.62 11.87
CA LYS A 130 12.52 -4.87 10.89
C LYS A 130 11.28 -5.48 11.51
N ARG A 131 11.39 -6.03 12.72
CA ARG A 131 10.29 -6.71 13.39
C ARG A 131 9.46 -5.75 14.24
N LEU A 132 9.94 -4.54 14.40
CA LEU A 132 9.27 -3.48 15.12
C LEU A 132 8.54 -2.56 14.15
#